data_ab9f68ed69d41aa7de38c86638414d3f
#
_entry.id   ab9f68ed69d41aa7de38c86638414d3f
#
_cell.length_a   1.000
_cell.length_b   1.000
_cell.length_c   1.000
_cell.angle_alpha   90.00
_cell.angle_beta   90.00
_cell.angle_gamma   90.00
#
_symmetry.space_group_name_H-M   'P 1'
#
loop_
_entity.id
_entity.type
_entity.pdbx_description
1 polymer ?
#
loop_
_entity_poly.entity_id
_entity_poly.type
_entity_poly.pdbx_seq_one_letter_code
_entity_poly.pdbx_strand_id
1 'polypeptide(L)'
;DLTLIPYHGEHYADEKEIIRSQPKSGTTHFHGYASVSIVHDNQRFVVALRFVEKGESMQEIVAWLFDRLKSIGISIKRAYLDKGFCSVPVLKTLQRRKIKFIMPMPVRGKSGGVRKLFEASASYKTTYIFNSPKHGELKVSAVAVKKYSKGRYQRKGTRWFAYAVAGLPKAVEPHQVFELYRQRFGIETSYRQMNQVRARTTSRNPVIRLLLVGLAFILFNLY
;
A
#
# COMPACT_ATOMS: atom_id res chain seq x y z
N ASP A 1 -0.22 -1.67 -4.76
CA ASP A 1 -0.08 -0.24 -4.49
C ASP A 1 -1.11 0.58 -5.26
N LEU A 2 -1.33 1.84 -4.87
CA LEU A 2 -2.23 2.76 -5.56
C LEU A 2 -1.43 3.94 -6.12
N THR A 3 -1.69 4.29 -7.37
CA THR A 3 -1.17 5.52 -7.95
C THR A 3 -2.31 6.38 -8.49
N LEU A 4 -2.19 7.69 -8.29
CA LEU A 4 -3.14 8.69 -8.75
C LEU A 4 -2.47 9.56 -9.81
N ILE A 5 -3.01 9.54 -11.01
CA ILE A 5 -2.54 10.37 -12.12
C ILE A 5 -3.49 11.57 -12.25
N PRO A 6 -3.00 12.82 -12.14
CA PRO A 6 -3.83 14.01 -12.21
C PRO A 6 -4.63 14.07 -13.53
N TYR A 7 -5.88 14.47 -13.42
CA TYR A 7 -6.78 14.71 -14.54
C TYR A 7 -7.21 16.19 -14.56
N HIS A 8 -7.03 16.83 -15.68
CA HIS A 8 -7.32 18.27 -15.89
C HIS A 8 -8.39 18.50 -16.96
N GLY A 9 -9.03 17.43 -17.47
CA GLY A 9 -10.09 17.54 -18.45
C GLY A 9 -11.43 17.96 -17.83
N GLU A 10 -12.42 18.20 -18.68
CA GLU A 10 -13.80 18.37 -18.24
C GLU A 10 -14.32 17.11 -17.57
N HIS A 11 -15.18 17.31 -16.58
CA HIS A 11 -15.76 16.23 -15.79
C HIS A 11 -17.17 15.94 -16.29
N TYR A 12 -17.40 14.69 -16.70
CA TYR A 12 -18.75 14.19 -16.91
C TYR A 12 -19.26 13.53 -15.62
N ALA A 13 -20.55 13.69 -15.32
CA ALA A 13 -21.14 13.20 -14.09
C ALA A 13 -20.99 11.67 -13.90
N ASP A 14 -20.91 10.93 -15.01
CA ASP A 14 -20.96 9.47 -15.05
C ASP A 14 -19.58 8.79 -15.18
N GLU A 15 -18.49 9.55 -15.13
CA GLU A 15 -17.15 8.96 -15.23
C GLU A 15 -16.77 8.23 -13.93
N LYS A 16 -16.95 6.92 -13.93
CA LYS A 16 -16.61 6.05 -12.81
C LYS A 16 -15.10 5.98 -12.54
N GLU A 17 -14.29 6.20 -13.56
CA GLU A 17 -12.83 6.10 -13.53
C GLU A 17 -12.13 7.34 -12.97
N ILE A 18 -12.90 8.43 -12.71
CA ILE A 18 -12.36 9.65 -12.12
C ILE A 18 -12.70 9.67 -10.63
N ILE A 19 -11.67 9.58 -9.81
CA ILE A 19 -11.79 9.62 -8.35
C ILE A 19 -11.34 10.97 -7.81
N ARG A 20 -11.97 11.42 -6.73
CA ARG A 20 -11.56 12.62 -6.00
C ARG A 20 -10.56 12.28 -4.91
N SER A 21 -9.54 13.10 -4.78
CA SER A 21 -8.54 12.99 -3.72
C SER A 21 -8.06 14.37 -3.28
N GLN A 22 -7.16 14.40 -2.30
CA GLN A 22 -6.51 15.64 -1.86
C GLN A 22 -5.88 16.37 -3.06
N PRO A 23 -5.95 17.72 -3.09
CA PRO A 23 -5.40 18.51 -4.18
C PRO A 23 -3.93 18.16 -4.46
N LYS A 24 -3.62 17.88 -5.71
CA LYS A 24 -2.26 17.63 -6.17
C LYS A 24 -2.12 18.09 -7.60
N SER A 25 -1.03 18.80 -7.92
CA SER A 25 -0.75 19.30 -9.28
C SER A 25 -1.91 20.10 -9.88
N GLY A 26 -2.57 20.95 -9.08
CA GLY A 26 -3.64 21.86 -9.54
C GLY A 26 -5.00 21.22 -9.77
N THR A 27 -5.21 19.95 -9.37
CA THR A 27 -6.50 19.27 -9.51
C THR A 27 -6.86 18.44 -8.28
N THR A 28 -8.15 18.18 -8.08
CA THR A 28 -8.69 17.23 -7.10
C THR A 28 -9.20 15.94 -7.76
N HIS A 29 -9.07 15.84 -9.09
CA HIS A 29 -9.57 14.73 -9.90
C HIS A 29 -8.41 13.92 -10.46
N PHE A 30 -8.53 12.60 -10.37
CA PHE A 30 -7.45 11.69 -10.70
C PHE A 30 -7.97 10.42 -11.37
N HIS A 31 -7.22 9.89 -12.32
CA HIS A 31 -7.34 8.48 -12.67
C HIS A 31 -6.56 7.65 -11.66
N GLY A 32 -7.26 6.78 -10.96
CA GLY A 32 -6.68 5.85 -10.00
C GLY A 32 -6.30 4.52 -10.64
N TYR A 33 -5.11 4.02 -10.31
CA TYR A 33 -4.66 2.71 -10.75
C TYR A 33 -4.18 1.90 -9.56
N ALA A 34 -4.65 0.68 -9.47
CA ALA A 34 -4.18 -0.30 -8.51
C ALA A 34 -3.25 -1.29 -9.21
N SER A 35 -2.08 -1.52 -8.64
CA SER A 35 -1.13 -2.50 -9.16
C SER A 35 -0.59 -3.39 -8.06
N VAL A 36 -0.10 -4.56 -8.46
CA VAL A 36 0.69 -5.44 -7.61
C VAL A 36 2.01 -5.77 -8.28
N SER A 37 3.08 -5.66 -7.50
CA SER A 37 4.42 -6.02 -7.92
C SER A 37 4.89 -7.23 -7.13
N ILE A 38 5.65 -8.10 -7.78
CA ILE A 38 6.42 -9.16 -7.13
C ILE A 38 7.88 -8.73 -7.02
N VAL A 39 8.55 -9.24 -6.00
CA VAL A 39 10.00 -9.12 -5.84
C VAL A 39 10.59 -10.50 -6.02
N HIS A 40 11.47 -10.66 -6.99
CA HIS A 40 12.20 -11.88 -7.29
C HIS A 40 13.66 -11.49 -7.60
N ASP A 41 14.60 -12.10 -6.92
CA ASP A 41 16.05 -11.85 -7.07
C ASP A 41 16.44 -10.36 -7.06
N ASN A 42 15.89 -9.62 -6.09
CA ASN A 42 16.03 -8.16 -5.94
C ASN A 42 15.47 -7.31 -7.10
N GLN A 43 14.89 -7.94 -8.11
CA GLN A 43 14.17 -7.27 -9.17
C GLN A 43 12.68 -7.15 -8.82
N ARG A 44 12.01 -6.17 -9.40
CA ARG A 44 10.58 -5.91 -9.18
C ARG A 44 9.86 -5.93 -10.50
N PHE A 45 8.80 -6.73 -10.54
CA PHE A 45 7.95 -6.86 -11.71
C PHE A 45 6.53 -6.48 -11.35
N VAL A 46 5.94 -5.56 -12.09
CA VAL A 46 4.51 -5.26 -12.00
C VAL A 46 3.75 -6.31 -12.80
N VAL A 47 2.95 -7.11 -12.12
CA VAL A 47 2.30 -8.29 -12.72
C VAL A 47 0.79 -8.19 -12.84
N ALA A 48 0.20 -7.17 -12.22
CA ALA A 48 -1.20 -6.84 -12.42
C ALA A 48 -1.45 -5.34 -12.26
N LEU A 49 -2.37 -4.84 -13.07
CA LEU A 49 -2.78 -3.44 -13.12
C LEU A 49 -4.28 -3.38 -13.43
N ARG A 50 -4.99 -2.46 -12.78
CA ARG A 50 -6.38 -2.13 -13.09
C ARG A 50 -6.72 -0.70 -12.75
N PHE A 51 -7.85 -0.20 -13.26
CA PHE A 51 -8.48 1.01 -12.75
C PHE A 51 -8.94 0.84 -11.31
N VAL A 52 -9.03 1.97 -10.62
CA VAL A 52 -9.81 2.12 -9.40
C VAL A 52 -11.03 2.96 -9.73
N GLU A 53 -12.21 2.43 -9.45
CA GLU A 53 -13.47 3.11 -9.73
C GLU A 53 -13.90 3.99 -8.54
N LYS A 54 -14.70 5.01 -8.85
CA LYS A 54 -15.32 5.89 -7.85
C LYS A 54 -16.20 5.06 -6.90
N GLY A 55 -15.94 5.18 -5.60
CA GLY A 55 -16.70 4.45 -4.57
C GLY A 55 -16.18 3.04 -4.27
N GLU A 56 -15.22 2.54 -5.03
CA GLU A 56 -14.64 1.23 -4.78
C GLU A 56 -13.87 1.19 -3.46
N SER A 57 -14.09 0.16 -2.68
CA SER A 57 -13.42 -0.02 -1.38
C SER A 57 -12.01 -0.58 -1.54
N MET A 58 -11.11 -0.23 -0.60
CA MET A 58 -9.77 -0.83 -0.54
C MET A 58 -9.81 -2.35 -0.39
N GLN A 59 -10.88 -2.90 0.21
CA GLN A 59 -11.08 -4.33 0.35
C GLN A 59 -11.30 -5.01 -1.01
N GLU A 60 -12.16 -4.43 -1.85
CA GLU A 60 -12.45 -4.95 -3.20
C GLU A 60 -11.20 -4.88 -4.09
N ILE A 61 -10.46 -3.77 -4.04
CA ILE A 61 -9.21 -3.61 -4.77
C ILE A 61 -8.20 -4.69 -4.38
N VAL A 62 -7.99 -4.89 -3.07
CA VAL A 62 -7.04 -5.89 -2.56
C VAL A 62 -7.50 -7.31 -2.91
N ALA A 63 -8.79 -7.60 -2.79
CA ALA A 63 -9.36 -8.89 -3.15
C ALA A 63 -9.11 -9.21 -4.62
N TRP A 64 -9.43 -8.27 -5.51
CA TRP A 64 -9.22 -8.43 -6.95
C TRP A 64 -7.74 -8.66 -7.30
N LEU A 65 -6.82 -7.89 -6.72
CA LEU A 65 -5.39 -8.04 -6.98
C LEU A 65 -4.89 -9.44 -6.58
N PHE A 66 -5.35 -9.97 -5.45
CA PHE A 66 -4.97 -11.32 -5.03
C PHE A 66 -5.63 -12.42 -5.87
N ASP A 67 -6.87 -12.23 -6.31
CA ASP A 67 -7.53 -13.15 -7.22
C ASP A 67 -6.82 -13.17 -8.58
N ARG A 68 -6.37 -12.01 -9.04
CA ARG A 68 -5.57 -11.90 -10.26
C ARG A 68 -4.22 -12.63 -10.14
N LEU A 69 -3.50 -12.47 -9.03
CA LEU A 69 -2.26 -13.21 -8.80
C LEU A 69 -2.50 -14.73 -8.84
N LYS A 70 -3.57 -15.19 -8.18
CA LYS A 70 -3.95 -16.60 -8.20
C LYS A 70 -4.29 -17.09 -9.61
N SER A 71 -5.02 -16.29 -10.40
CA SER A 71 -5.42 -16.68 -11.77
C SER A 71 -4.25 -16.83 -12.73
N ILE A 72 -3.14 -16.14 -12.48
CA ILE A 72 -1.89 -16.23 -13.26
C ILE A 72 -0.85 -17.17 -12.61
N GLY A 73 -1.27 -17.98 -11.65
CA GLY A 73 -0.45 -19.03 -11.04
C GLY A 73 0.58 -18.55 -10.00
N ILE A 74 0.51 -17.27 -9.55
CA ILE A 74 1.46 -16.73 -8.58
C ILE A 74 1.04 -17.09 -7.16
N SER A 75 1.90 -17.82 -6.46
CA SER A 75 1.76 -18.15 -5.04
C SER A 75 2.37 -17.04 -4.18
N ILE A 76 1.56 -16.50 -3.24
CA ILE A 76 1.96 -15.38 -2.39
C ILE A 76 2.67 -15.91 -1.15
N LYS A 77 4.00 -15.74 -1.06
CA LYS A 77 4.76 -16.06 0.16
C LYS A 77 4.48 -15.07 1.29
N ARG A 78 4.44 -13.78 0.98
CA ARG A 78 4.12 -12.68 1.91
C ARG A 78 3.72 -11.43 1.14
N ALA A 79 2.74 -10.70 1.65
CA ALA A 79 2.29 -9.43 1.10
C ALA A 79 2.81 -8.25 1.93
N TYR A 80 3.27 -7.21 1.26
CA TYR A 80 3.64 -5.94 1.85
C TYR A 80 2.68 -4.88 1.32
N LEU A 81 1.85 -4.32 2.19
CA LEU A 81 0.86 -3.32 1.81
C LEU A 81 1.23 -1.97 2.41
N ASP A 82 0.81 -0.88 1.77
CA ASP A 82 0.98 0.45 2.35
C ASP A 82 -0.01 0.70 3.50
N LYS A 83 0.33 1.67 4.35
CA LYS A 83 -0.52 2.09 5.47
C LYS A 83 -1.92 2.50 5.04
N GLY A 84 -2.09 2.99 3.80
CA GLY A 84 -3.39 3.36 3.23
C GLY A 84 -4.36 2.19 3.13
N PHE A 85 -3.86 0.96 3.04
CA PHE A 85 -4.68 -0.27 3.05
C PHE A 85 -5.02 -0.77 4.46
N CYS A 86 -4.44 -0.19 5.51
CA CYS A 86 -4.63 -0.68 6.87
C CYS A 86 -6.01 -0.30 7.41
N SER A 87 -6.98 -1.14 7.13
CA SER A 87 -8.36 -1.03 7.57
C SER A 87 -8.91 -2.39 8.01
N VAL A 88 -9.92 -2.40 8.88
CA VAL A 88 -10.53 -3.64 9.38
C VAL A 88 -11.02 -4.55 8.24
N PRO A 89 -11.72 -4.07 7.19
CA PRO A 89 -12.13 -4.91 6.08
C PRO A 89 -10.99 -5.57 5.33
N VAL A 90 -9.92 -4.82 5.05
CA VAL A 90 -8.72 -5.36 4.37
C VAL A 90 -8.03 -6.41 5.24
N LEU A 91 -7.83 -6.12 6.54
CA LEU A 91 -7.21 -7.06 7.47
C LEU A 91 -8.03 -8.34 7.62
N LYS A 92 -9.37 -8.26 7.72
CA LYS A 92 -10.27 -9.43 7.72
C LYS A 92 -10.12 -10.25 6.43
N THR A 93 -10.00 -9.60 5.28
CA THR A 93 -9.80 -10.26 3.99
C THR A 93 -8.47 -11.01 3.94
N LEU A 94 -7.38 -10.39 4.41
CA LEU A 94 -6.07 -11.02 4.48
C LEU A 94 -6.06 -12.22 5.42
N GLN A 95 -6.68 -12.11 6.59
CA GLN A 95 -6.80 -13.22 7.56
C GLN A 95 -7.63 -14.38 7.00
N ARG A 96 -8.81 -14.10 6.42
CA ARG A 96 -9.68 -15.12 5.82
C ARG A 96 -8.98 -15.89 4.69
N ARG A 97 -8.15 -15.19 3.90
CA ARG A 97 -7.36 -15.79 2.81
C ARG A 97 -6.06 -16.42 3.29
N LYS A 98 -5.77 -16.39 4.59
CA LYS A 98 -4.54 -16.89 5.22
C LYS A 98 -3.26 -16.30 4.59
N ILE A 99 -3.32 -15.07 4.10
CA ILE A 99 -2.19 -14.35 3.51
C ILE A 99 -1.26 -13.89 4.64
N LYS A 100 0.02 -14.26 4.55
CA LYS A 100 1.06 -13.70 5.41
C LYS A 100 1.33 -12.26 4.98
N PHE A 101 1.39 -11.31 5.93
CA PHE A 101 1.58 -9.91 5.57
C PHE A 101 2.36 -9.11 6.62
N ILE A 102 2.93 -7.99 6.17
CA ILE A 102 3.44 -6.90 6.99
C ILE A 102 2.85 -5.61 6.44
N MET A 103 2.21 -4.82 7.29
CA MET A 103 1.52 -3.59 6.91
C MET A 103 1.65 -2.55 8.00
N PRO A 104 2.13 -1.32 7.71
CA PRO A 104 2.21 -0.27 8.71
C PRO A 104 0.81 0.13 9.20
N MET A 105 0.71 0.36 10.48
CA MET A 105 -0.51 0.83 11.11
C MET A 105 -0.57 2.36 11.07
N PRO A 106 -1.68 2.97 10.64
CA PRO A 106 -1.83 4.42 10.63
C PRO A 106 -1.91 4.97 12.04
N VAL A 107 -1.03 5.91 12.36
CA VAL A 107 -1.06 6.64 13.62
C VAL A 107 -1.97 7.85 13.45
N ARG A 108 -3.12 7.83 14.09
CA ARG A 108 -4.13 8.90 14.03
C ARG A 108 -4.30 9.55 15.40
N GLY A 109 -4.77 10.80 15.40
CA GLY A 109 -5.03 11.55 16.64
C GLY A 109 -3.77 12.00 17.39
N LYS A 110 -3.97 12.75 18.47
CA LYS A 110 -2.89 13.25 19.34
C LYS A 110 -2.53 12.27 20.45
N SER A 111 -3.46 11.44 20.89
CA SER A 111 -3.30 10.44 21.96
C SER A 111 -4.11 9.17 21.65
N GLY A 112 -3.83 8.08 22.36
CA GLY A 112 -4.56 6.82 22.24
C GLY A 112 -4.31 6.02 20.97
N GLY A 113 -5.14 5.00 20.71
CA GLY A 113 -5.03 4.16 19.52
C GLY A 113 -3.65 3.51 19.37
N VAL A 114 -3.13 3.52 18.15
CA VAL A 114 -1.79 2.97 17.82
C VAL A 114 -0.66 3.67 18.58
N ARG A 115 -0.85 4.93 19.03
CA ARG A 115 0.17 5.65 19.81
C ARG A 115 0.50 4.99 21.14
N LYS A 116 -0.46 4.31 21.77
CA LYS A 116 -0.21 3.54 22.99
C LYS A 116 0.89 2.49 22.84
N LEU A 117 1.10 2.00 21.61
CA LEU A 117 2.20 1.08 21.32
C LEU A 117 3.59 1.73 21.42
N PHE A 118 3.66 3.06 21.47
CA PHE A 118 4.91 3.84 21.48
C PHE A 118 5.34 4.29 22.86
N GLU A 119 4.60 3.89 23.89
CA GLU A 119 4.88 4.24 25.30
C GLU A 119 5.92 3.29 25.94
N ALA A 120 6.27 2.20 25.27
CA ALA A 120 7.26 1.23 25.76
C ALA A 120 8.71 1.77 25.67
N SER A 121 9.60 1.20 26.47
CA SER A 121 11.03 1.54 26.46
C SER A 121 11.78 0.97 25.26
N ALA A 122 11.37 -0.19 24.74
CA ALA A 122 12.04 -0.93 23.68
C ALA A 122 11.04 -1.48 22.64
N SER A 123 11.56 -1.92 21.49
CA SER A 123 10.77 -2.61 20.45
C SER A 123 10.21 -3.92 20.98
N TYR A 124 8.98 -4.27 20.62
CA TYR A 124 8.31 -5.47 21.11
C TYR A 124 7.23 -5.99 20.16
N LYS A 125 6.82 -7.22 20.39
CA LYS A 125 5.68 -7.86 19.73
C LYS A 125 4.50 -7.86 20.69
N THR A 126 3.31 -7.64 20.16
CA THR A 126 2.09 -7.61 20.94
C THR A 126 0.87 -7.96 20.09
N THR A 127 -0.28 -7.82 20.66
CA THR A 127 -1.56 -7.88 19.95
C THR A 127 -2.23 -6.53 20.03
N TYR A 128 -2.85 -6.11 18.93
CA TYR A 128 -3.62 -4.89 18.84
C TYR A 128 -5.07 -5.19 18.43
N ILE A 129 -6.02 -4.50 19.04
CA ILE A 129 -7.44 -4.62 18.70
C ILE A 129 -7.85 -3.36 17.97
N PHE A 130 -8.20 -3.52 16.69
CA PHE A 130 -8.85 -2.46 15.92
C PHE A 130 -10.33 -2.43 16.26
N ASN A 131 -10.83 -1.27 16.67
CA ASN A 131 -12.26 -1.03 16.87
C ASN A 131 -12.79 -0.16 15.73
N SER A 132 -13.75 -0.68 15.00
CA SER A 132 -14.43 0.04 13.93
C SER A 132 -15.94 0.04 14.19
N PRO A 133 -16.59 1.22 14.31
CA PRO A 133 -18.02 1.29 14.51
C PRO A 133 -18.82 0.53 13.44
N LYS A 134 -18.35 0.57 12.19
CA LYS A 134 -19.00 -0.09 11.04
C LYS A 134 -18.65 -1.57 10.89
N HIS A 135 -17.43 -1.98 11.28
CA HIS A 135 -16.90 -3.31 10.95
C HIS A 135 -16.59 -4.16 12.18
N GLY A 136 -16.90 -3.65 13.39
CA GLY A 136 -16.65 -4.31 14.65
C GLY A 136 -15.17 -4.39 15.02
N GLU A 137 -14.87 -5.25 15.98
CA GLU A 137 -13.52 -5.46 16.48
C GLU A 137 -12.74 -6.46 15.64
N LEU A 138 -11.43 -6.24 15.58
CA LEU A 138 -10.50 -7.15 14.94
C LEU A 138 -9.19 -7.21 15.70
N LYS A 139 -8.86 -8.39 16.22
CA LYS A 139 -7.59 -8.69 16.86
C LYS A 139 -6.52 -9.05 15.82
N VAL A 140 -5.37 -8.39 15.89
CA VAL A 140 -4.22 -8.65 15.01
C VAL A 140 -2.92 -8.71 15.80
N SER A 141 -1.97 -9.51 15.34
CA SER A 141 -0.61 -9.43 15.86
C SER A 141 0.02 -8.12 15.41
N ALA A 142 0.68 -7.42 16.31
CA ALA A 142 1.32 -6.15 16.06
C ALA A 142 2.78 -6.17 16.51
N VAL A 143 3.61 -5.39 15.80
CA VAL A 143 5.02 -5.19 16.17
C VAL A 143 5.28 -3.69 16.24
N ALA A 144 5.72 -3.24 17.41
CA ALA A 144 6.18 -1.88 17.64
C ALA A 144 7.70 -1.83 17.54
N VAL A 145 8.22 -0.97 16.68
CA VAL A 145 9.66 -0.85 16.43
C VAL A 145 10.13 0.55 16.78
N LYS A 146 11.05 0.63 17.73
CA LYS A 146 11.73 1.87 18.12
C LYS A 146 13.04 1.96 17.37
N LYS A 147 13.19 2.97 16.55
CA LYS A 147 14.45 3.25 15.85
C LYS A 147 15.01 4.59 16.28
N TYR A 148 16.30 4.56 16.58
CA TYR A 148 17.06 5.77 16.77
C TYR A 148 17.54 6.25 15.39
N SER A 149 17.23 7.48 15.03
CA SER A 149 17.73 8.09 13.80
C SER A 149 18.48 9.37 14.11
N LYS A 150 19.69 9.49 13.57
CA LYS A 150 20.40 10.76 13.50
C LYS A 150 19.66 11.61 12.45
N GLY A 151 18.93 12.63 12.90
CA GLY A 151 18.17 13.49 12.00
C GLY A 151 19.07 14.42 11.19
N ARG A 152 18.54 15.01 10.12
CA ARG A 152 19.13 16.18 9.45
C ARG A 152 19.44 17.25 10.51
N TYR A 153 20.57 17.88 10.47
CA TYR A 153 21.06 18.87 11.47
C TYR A 153 21.40 18.29 12.86
N GLN A 154 21.89 17.04 12.92
CA GLN A 154 22.34 16.37 14.16
C GLN A 154 21.27 16.26 15.27
N ARG A 155 20.00 16.49 14.96
CA ARG A 155 18.91 16.25 15.90
C ARG A 155 18.77 14.76 16.13
N LYS A 156 19.21 14.31 17.29
CA LYS A 156 19.01 12.94 17.77
C LYS A 156 17.52 12.75 18.05
N GLY A 157 16.90 11.73 17.50
CA GLY A 157 15.50 11.45 17.73
C GLY A 157 15.17 9.98 17.67
N THR A 158 14.22 9.59 18.49
CA THR A 158 13.64 8.25 18.44
C THR A 158 12.38 8.28 17.59
N ARG A 159 12.28 7.38 16.63
CA ARG A 159 11.08 7.20 15.83
C ARG A 159 10.47 5.84 16.10
N TRP A 160 9.16 5.82 16.25
CA TRP A 160 8.39 4.61 16.41
C TRP A 160 7.64 4.25 15.13
N PHE A 161 7.56 2.95 14.87
CA PHE A 161 6.80 2.37 13.79
C PHE A 161 5.95 1.23 14.34
N ALA A 162 4.70 1.14 13.93
CA ALA A 162 3.81 0.04 14.27
C ALA A 162 3.39 -0.71 13.01
N TYR A 163 3.45 -2.03 13.06
CA TYR A 163 3.07 -2.92 11.96
C TYR A 163 2.02 -3.92 12.43
N ALA A 164 0.95 -4.06 11.66
CA ALA A 164 0.09 -5.23 11.73
C ALA A 164 0.76 -6.35 10.91
N VAL A 165 0.82 -7.54 11.47
CA VAL A 165 1.57 -8.66 10.89
C VAL A 165 0.79 -9.96 10.98
N ALA A 166 1.03 -10.86 10.02
CA ALA A 166 0.57 -12.25 10.08
C ALA A 166 1.61 -13.20 9.49
N GLY A 167 1.70 -14.41 10.05
CA GLY A 167 2.55 -15.48 9.55
C GLY A 167 4.05 -15.19 9.65
N LEU A 168 4.46 -14.40 10.65
CA LEU A 168 5.87 -14.23 10.99
C LEU A 168 6.34 -15.39 11.90
N PRO A 169 7.53 -15.95 11.63
CA PRO A 169 8.16 -16.88 12.55
C PRO A 169 8.37 -16.24 13.94
N LYS A 170 8.30 -17.03 15.00
CA LYS A 170 8.52 -16.54 16.37
C LYS A 170 9.91 -15.92 16.57
N ALA A 171 10.92 -16.46 15.88
CA ALA A 171 12.31 -16.01 15.93
C ALA A 171 12.56 -14.64 15.26
N VAL A 172 11.64 -14.13 14.44
CA VAL A 172 11.83 -12.82 13.77
C VAL A 172 11.76 -11.70 14.79
N GLU A 173 12.84 -11.00 15.03
CA GLU A 173 12.91 -9.88 15.94
C GLU A 173 12.19 -8.63 15.43
N PRO A 174 11.71 -7.72 16.31
CA PRO A 174 10.96 -6.53 15.89
C PRO A 174 11.70 -5.66 14.86
N HIS A 175 13.01 -5.46 14.99
CA HIS A 175 13.78 -4.66 14.06
C HIS A 175 13.86 -5.30 12.66
N GLN A 176 13.86 -6.64 12.59
CA GLN A 176 13.83 -7.37 11.30
C GLN A 176 12.52 -7.14 10.56
N VAL A 177 11.39 -6.95 11.27
CA VAL A 177 10.10 -6.60 10.64
C VAL A 177 10.19 -5.27 9.90
N PHE A 178 10.87 -4.28 10.48
CA PHE A 178 11.12 -3.01 9.82
C PHE A 178 11.98 -3.18 8.55
N GLU A 179 13.05 -3.96 8.62
CA GLU A 179 13.94 -4.18 7.46
C GLU A 179 13.22 -4.99 6.36
N LEU A 180 12.45 -6.02 6.73
CA LEU A 180 11.62 -6.77 5.78
C LEU A 180 10.62 -5.84 5.07
N TYR A 181 9.97 -4.92 5.80
CA TYR A 181 9.06 -3.98 5.20
C TYR A 181 9.75 -2.98 4.28
N ARG A 182 11.00 -2.61 4.56
CA ARG A 182 11.79 -1.70 3.71
C ARG A 182 11.98 -2.22 2.29
N GLN A 183 11.94 -3.52 2.07
CA GLN A 183 11.99 -4.10 0.71
C GLN A 183 10.87 -3.57 -0.19
N ARG A 184 9.76 -3.07 0.40
CA ARG A 184 8.67 -2.42 -0.34
C ARG A 184 9.07 -1.06 -0.94
N PHE A 185 9.98 -0.30 -0.35
CA PHE A 185 10.25 1.09 -0.77
C PHE A 185 10.73 1.24 -2.23
N GLY A 186 11.26 0.19 -2.82
CA GLY A 186 11.58 0.23 -4.25
C GLY A 186 10.38 0.39 -5.19
N ILE A 187 9.15 0.16 -4.72
CA ILE A 187 7.92 0.37 -5.52
C ILE A 187 7.72 1.85 -5.84
N GLU A 188 8.07 2.76 -4.93
CA GLU A 188 7.99 4.21 -5.19
C GLU A 188 8.93 4.63 -6.32
N THR A 189 10.11 4.02 -6.40
CA THR A 189 11.04 4.20 -7.51
C THR A 189 10.46 3.66 -8.82
N SER A 190 9.81 2.49 -8.79
CA SER A 190 9.13 1.91 -9.96
C SER A 190 8.06 2.83 -10.53
N TYR A 191 7.24 3.45 -9.67
CA TYR A 191 6.24 4.42 -10.14
C TYR A 191 6.88 5.71 -10.70
N ARG A 192 7.99 6.16 -10.14
CA ARG A 192 8.72 7.32 -10.67
C ARG A 192 9.27 7.02 -12.06
N GLN A 193 9.90 5.87 -12.24
CA GLN A 193 10.43 5.42 -13.53
C GLN A 193 9.31 5.19 -14.55
N MET A 194 8.21 4.54 -14.16
CA MET A 194 7.02 4.39 -15.02
C MET A 194 6.50 5.75 -15.50
N ASN A 195 6.43 6.76 -14.64
CA ASN A 195 5.97 8.10 -15.02
C ASN A 195 6.93 8.81 -15.99
N GLN A 196 8.21 8.45 -16.02
CA GLN A 196 9.19 8.99 -16.99
C GLN A 196 8.96 8.41 -18.41
N VAL A 197 8.64 7.12 -18.51
CA VAL A 197 8.47 6.42 -19.79
C VAL A 197 7.02 6.40 -20.28
N ARG A 198 6.06 6.72 -19.41
CA ARG A 198 4.65 6.72 -19.75
C ARG A 198 4.32 7.80 -20.78
N ALA A 199 3.74 7.39 -21.90
CA ALA A 199 3.23 8.33 -22.90
C ALA A 199 2.15 9.24 -22.30
N ARG A 200 2.22 10.52 -22.61
CA ARG A 200 1.19 11.51 -22.25
C ARG A 200 0.08 11.46 -23.29
N THR A 201 -1.15 11.69 -22.85
CA THR A 201 -2.31 11.70 -23.73
C THR A 201 -3.34 12.72 -23.26
N THR A 202 -3.99 13.36 -24.21
CA THR A 202 -5.18 14.19 -24.01
C THR A 202 -6.47 13.38 -24.11
N SER A 203 -6.38 12.10 -24.51
CA SER A 203 -7.56 11.23 -24.62
C SER A 203 -8.34 11.18 -23.32
N ARG A 204 -9.66 11.27 -23.42
CA ARG A 204 -10.59 11.08 -22.29
C ARG A 204 -10.93 9.60 -22.09
N ASN A 205 -10.64 8.75 -23.08
CA ASN A 205 -10.95 7.33 -23.00
C ASN A 205 -10.08 6.64 -21.92
N PRO A 206 -10.70 6.08 -20.85
CA PRO A 206 -9.98 5.45 -19.76
C PRO A 206 -9.22 4.19 -20.19
N VAL A 207 -9.71 3.46 -21.22
CA VAL A 207 -9.04 2.27 -21.74
C VAL A 207 -7.70 2.63 -22.39
N ILE A 208 -7.66 3.71 -23.19
CA ILE A 208 -6.41 4.21 -23.80
C ILE A 208 -5.44 4.63 -22.68
N ARG A 209 -5.93 5.30 -21.64
CA ARG A 209 -5.10 5.70 -20.50
C ARG A 209 -4.54 4.49 -19.75
N LEU A 210 -5.36 3.46 -19.52
CA LEU A 210 -4.90 2.21 -18.89
C LEU A 210 -3.86 1.51 -19.76
N LEU A 211 -4.08 1.45 -21.08
CA LEU A 211 -3.13 0.87 -22.03
C LEU A 211 -1.75 1.55 -21.91
N LEU A 212 -1.71 2.90 -21.93
CA LEU A 212 -0.46 3.64 -21.83
C LEU A 212 0.26 3.44 -20.49
N VAL A 213 -0.49 3.32 -19.40
CA VAL A 213 0.08 2.97 -18.09
C VAL A 213 0.61 1.53 -18.08
N GLY A 214 -0.15 0.60 -18.67
CA GLY A 214 0.25 -0.80 -18.82
C GLY A 214 1.52 -0.97 -19.65
N LEU A 215 1.61 -0.30 -20.82
CA LEU A 215 2.81 -0.31 -21.65
C LEU A 215 4.03 0.24 -20.90
N ALA A 216 3.85 1.32 -20.12
CA ALA A 216 4.94 1.86 -19.31
C ALA A 216 5.44 0.86 -18.24
N PHE A 217 4.55 0.06 -17.63
CA PHE A 217 4.96 -1.00 -16.71
C PHE A 217 5.59 -2.20 -17.43
N ILE A 218 5.16 -2.53 -18.64
CA ILE A 218 5.85 -3.55 -19.45
C ILE A 218 7.28 -3.11 -19.75
N LEU A 219 7.47 -1.87 -20.22
CA LEU A 219 8.81 -1.30 -20.45
C LEU A 219 9.65 -1.32 -19.15
N PHE A 220 9.05 -0.92 -18.02
CA PHE A 220 9.73 -1.00 -16.72
C PHE A 220 10.15 -2.42 -16.35
N ASN A 221 9.34 -3.43 -16.66
CA ASN A 221 9.65 -4.83 -16.35
C ASN A 221 10.78 -5.41 -17.26
N LEU A 222 11.05 -4.78 -18.40
CA LEU A 222 12.08 -5.22 -19.35
C LEU A 222 13.48 -4.62 -19.04
N TYR A 223 13.50 -3.54 -18.26
CA TYR A 223 14.73 -2.85 -17.84
C TYR A 223 15.16 -3.21 -16.43
#